data_72ffa80f2f1497ae35c69fe3ab44e1b3
#
_entry.id   72ffa80f2f1497ae35c69fe3ab44e1b3
#
_cell.length_a   1.000
_cell.length_b   1.000
_cell.length_c   1.000
_cell.angle_alpha   90.00
_cell.angle_beta   90.00
_cell.angle_gamma   90.00
#
_symmetry.space_group_name_H-M   'P 1'
#
loop_
_entity.id
_entity.type
_entity.pdbx_description
1 polymer ?
#
loop_
_entity_poly.entity_id
_entity_poly.type
_entity_poly.pdbx_seq_one_letter_code
_entity_poly.pdbx_strand_id
1 'polypeptide(L)'
;DVYKRQLLLLETVSYAESSMCRRKTLLHYFGEDYTEDNCGNCDNCRNPKPKVDARAALKMALEALRDIGDKFKADYLVNVLAGKTTALIKSYGHNKSKWFGAGAEHDARFWGAVLRQALILGLIDKNIENYGLISVNKKGEGYIPLPFPVTVTLDHDYDEEEKESESVAAMGQGG
;
A
#
# COMPACT_ATOMS: atom_id res chain seq x y z
N ASP A 1 12.92 -22.24 4.02
CA ASP A 1 11.97 -21.50 4.80
C ASP A 1 10.78 -21.02 3.93
N VAL A 2 9.64 -21.69 4.14
CA VAL A 2 8.42 -21.49 3.33
C VAL A 2 7.87 -20.06 3.50
N TYR A 3 7.93 -19.49 4.69
CA TYR A 3 7.43 -18.15 4.97
C TYR A 3 8.24 -17.05 4.27
N LYS A 4 9.56 -17.14 4.25
CA LYS A 4 10.40 -16.19 3.52
C LYS A 4 10.13 -16.21 2.02
N ARG A 5 9.91 -17.40 1.46
CA ARG A 5 9.54 -17.56 0.04
C ARG A 5 8.18 -16.96 -0.27
N GLN A 6 7.19 -17.14 0.59
CA GLN A 6 5.86 -16.54 0.43
C GLN A 6 5.90 -15.02 0.51
N LEU A 7 6.67 -14.45 1.46
CA LEU A 7 6.85 -12.99 1.56
C LEU A 7 7.52 -12.41 0.31
N LEU A 8 8.57 -13.07 -0.21
CA LEU A 8 9.24 -12.65 -1.43
C LEU A 8 8.30 -12.71 -2.64
N LEU A 9 7.46 -13.74 -2.73
CA LEU A 9 6.45 -13.85 -3.76
C LEU A 9 5.41 -12.72 -3.69
N LEU A 10 4.91 -12.41 -2.49
CA LEU A 10 3.98 -11.29 -2.27
C LEU A 10 4.61 -9.93 -2.62
N GLU A 11 5.88 -9.74 -2.32
CA GLU A 11 6.60 -8.53 -2.73
C GLU A 11 6.76 -8.43 -4.25
N THR A 12 6.99 -9.55 -4.92
CA THR A 12 7.05 -9.60 -6.38
C THR A 12 5.71 -9.25 -7.01
N VAL A 13 4.61 -9.80 -6.48
CA VAL A 13 3.24 -9.47 -6.91
C VAL A 13 2.97 -7.98 -6.68
N SER A 14 3.30 -7.46 -5.51
CA SER A 14 3.16 -6.03 -5.19
C SER A 14 3.94 -5.14 -6.15
N TYR A 15 5.16 -5.52 -6.52
CA TYR A 15 5.95 -4.82 -7.53
C TYR A 15 5.26 -4.85 -8.90
N ALA A 16 4.73 -5.99 -9.31
CA ALA A 16 4.06 -6.16 -10.60
C ALA A 16 2.77 -5.35 -10.70
N GLU A 17 2.00 -5.27 -9.63
CA GLU A 17 0.73 -4.53 -9.56
C GLU A 17 0.92 -3.02 -9.33
N SER A 18 2.06 -2.60 -8.82
CA SER A 18 2.34 -1.20 -8.52
C SER A 18 2.32 -0.31 -9.76
N SER A 19 1.72 0.87 -9.65
CA SER A 19 1.75 1.93 -10.66
C SER A 19 2.89 2.94 -10.46
N MET A 20 3.76 2.71 -9.48
CA MET A 20 4.95 3.52 -9.24
C MET A 20 6.03 3.24 -10.28
N CYS A 21 6.97 4.18 -10.44
CA CYS A 21 8.14 3.97 -11.29
C CYS A 21 8.86 2.68 -10.90
N ARG A 22 9.00 1.75 -11.86
CA ARG A 22 9.60 0.43 -11.61
C ARG A 22 11.05 0.51 -11.20
N ARG A 23 11.81 1.43 -11.81
CA ARG A 23 13.22 1.65 -11.45
C ARG A 23 13.34 2.15 -10.01
N LYS A 24 12.54 3.14 -9.62
CA LYS A 24 12.52 3.67 -8.26
C LYS A 24 12.20 2.59 -7.24
N THR A 25 11.17 1.79 -7.49
CA THR A 25 10.76 0.69 -6.62
C THR A 25 11.85 -0.36 -6.49
N LEU A 26 12.49 -0.74 -7.59
CA LEU A 26 13.54 -1.74 -7.61
C LEU A 26 14.80 -1.29 -6.88
N LEU A 27 15.24 -0.05 -7.11
CA LEU A 27 16.41 0.51 -6.43
C LEU A 27 16.17 0.66 -4.93
N HIS A 28 14.97 1.09 -4.54
CA HIS A 28 14.57 1.11 -3.13
C HIS A 28 14.64 -0.28 -2.48
N TYR A 29 14.18 -1.31 -3.19
CA TYR A 29 14.29 -2.70 -2.71
C TYR A 29 15.73 -3.14 -2.42
N PHE A 30 16.70 -2.67 -3.23
CA PHE A 30 18.13 -2.90 -3.02
C PHE A 30 18.81 -1.91 -2.05
N GLY A 31 18.05 -1.04 -1.41
CA GLY A 31 18.56 -0.07 -0.44
C GLY A 31 19.22 1.15 -1.06
N GLU A 32 18.97 1.41 -2.33
CA GLU A 32 19.46 2.60 -3.03
C GLU A 32 18.40 3.69 -3.11
N ASP A 33 18.82 4.91 -2.87
CA ASP A 33 17.98 6.10 -3.05
C ASP A 33 18.02 6.56 -4.51
N TYR A 34 16.84 6.63 -5.12
CA TYR A 34 16.67 7.21 -6.45
C TYR A 34 16.10 8.61 -6.31
N THR A 35 16.90 9.61 -6.66
CA THR A 35 16.60 11.01 -6.41
C THR A 35 15.56 11.63 -7.35
N GLU A 36 15.35 11.01 -8.52
CA GLU A 36 14.36 11.47 -9.48
C GLU A 36 12.98 10.86 -9.18
N ASP A 37 11.91 11.58 -9.48
CA ASP A 37 10.55 11.10 -9.29
C ASP A 37 10.20 9.93 -10.20
N ASN A 38 10.67 10.00 -11.46
CA ASN A 38 10.35 9.03 -12.50
C ASN A 38 11.54 8.79 -13.42
N CYS A 39 11.71 7.57 -13.92
CA CYS A 39 12.75 7.27 -14.90
C CYS A 39 12.36 7.68 -16.34
N GLY A 40 11.09 7.92 -16.62
CA GLY A 40 10.56 8.29 -17.93
C GLY A 40 10.51 7.13 -18.95
N ASN A 41 11.02 5.96 -18.65
CA ASN A 41 11.23 4.86 -19.61
C ASN A 41 10.45 3.57 -19.28
N CYS A 42 10.06 3.34 -18.03
CA CYS A 42 9.29 2.15 -17.68
C CYS A 42 7.82 2.30 -18.11
N ASP A 43 7.09 1.20 -18.15
CA ASP A 43 5.67 1.18 -18.50
C ASP A 43 4.82 2.10 -17.62
N ASN A 44 5.08 2.14 -16.32
CA ASN A 44 4.36 3.00 -15.38
C ASN A 44 4.66 4.50 -15.59
N CYS A 45 5.87 4.86 -16.00
CA CYS A 45 6.21 6.24 -16.34
C CYS A 45 5.62 6.69 -17.68
N ARG A 46 5.47 5.77 -18.63
CA ARG A 46 4.86 6.04 -19.93
C ARG A 46 3.34 6.17 -19.86
N ASN A 47 2.71 5.43 -18.94
CA ASN A 47 1.25 5.44 -18.71
C ASN A 47 0.97 5.74 -17.22
N PRO A 48 1.20 6.98 -16.78
CA PRO A 48 1.06 7.31 -15.36
C PRO A 48 -0.40 7.26 -14.93
N LYS A 49 -0.66 6.62 -13.78
CA LYS A 49 -1.95 6.72 -13.10
C LYS A 49 -2.06 8.07 -12.38
N PRO A 50 -3.28 8.60 -12.18
CA PRO A 50 -3.48 9.83 -11.42
C PRO A 50 -2.90 9.73 -10.00
N LYS A 51 -2.27 10.80 -9.55
CA LYS A 51 -1.79 10.91 -8.16
C LYS A 51 -2.90 11.45 -7.27
N VAL A 52 -3.04 10.84 -6.10
CA VAL A 52 -4.03 11.21 -5.08
C VAL A 52 -3.30 11.75 -3.86
N ASP A 53 -3.80 12.85 -3.28
CA ASP A 53 -3.27 13.36 -2.02
C ASP A 53 -3.53 12.36 -0.90
N ALA A 54 -2.47 11.98 -0.21
CA ALA A 54 -2.50 10.98 0.85
C ALA A 54 -2.00 11.51 2.21
N ARG A 55 -1.80 12.81 2.36
CA ARG A 55 -1.30 13.40 3.61
C ARG A 55 -2.14 13.00 4.82
N ALA A 56 -3.44 13.23 4.75
CA ALA A 56 -4.36 12.91 5.85
C ALA A 56 -4.48 11.39 6.06
N ALA A 57 -4.53 10.63 4.97
CA ALA A 57 -4.58 9.17 5.02
C ALA A 57 -3.30 8.56 5.62
N LEU A 58 -2.15 9.06 5.23
CA LEU A 58 -0.87 8.59 5.77
C LEU A 58 -0.74 8.88 7.26
N LYS A 59 -1.13 10.08 7.69
CA LYS A 59 -1.20 10.41 9.12
C LYS A 59 -2.13 9.46 9.87
N MET A 60 -3.34 9.22 9.36
CA MET A 60 -4.31 8.28 9.95
C MET A 60 -3.74 6.87 10.05
N ALA A 61 -3.09 6.38 9.00
CA ALA A 61 -2.48 5.05 8.98
C ALA A 61 -1.37 4.92 10.04
N LEU A 62 -0.52 5.93 10.20
CA LEU A 62 0.53 5.93 11.21
C LEU A 62 -0.03 5.99 12.64
N GLU A 63 -1.03 6.80 12.89
CA GLU A 63 -1.72 6.86 14.19
C GLU A 63 -2.39 5.53 14.54
N ALA A 64 -3.08 4.93 13.57
CA ALA A 64 -3.73 3.63 13.73
C ALA A 64 -2.71 2.52 14.00
N LEU A 65 -1.60 2.49 13.27
CA LEU A 65 -0.54 1.51 13.47
C LEU A 65 0.11 1.66 14.85
N ARG A 66 0.35 2.90 15.30
CA ARG A 66 0.88 3.17 16.64
C ARG A 66 -0.04 2.65 17.75
N ASP A 67 -1.36 2.85 17.60
CA ASP A 67 -2.34 2.44 18.61
C ASP A 67 -2.61 0.92 18.58
N ILE A 68 -2.60 0.30 17.41
CA ILE A 68 -2.79 -1.15 17.23
C ILE A 68 -1.54 -1.93 17.67
N GLY A 69 -0.36 -1.38 17.43
CA GLY A 69 0.93 -1.95 17.80
C GLY A 69 1.64 -2.67 16.64
N ASP A 70 2.80 -3.19 16.95
CA ASP A 70 3.80 -3.72 16.02
C ASP A 70 3.69 -5.24 15.76
N LYS A 71 2.57 -5.85 16.14
CA LYS A 71 2.36 -7.31 16.06
C LYS A 71 1.57 -7.75 14.84
N PHE A 72 1.31 -6.86 13.91
CA PHE A 72 0.42 -7.10 12.79
C PHE A 72 1.08 -6.78 11.45
N LYS A 73 0.58 -7.44 10.40
CA LYS A 73 0.98 -7.19 9.02
C LYS A 73 0.23 -6.01 8.41
N ALA A 74 0.73 -5.52 7.28
CA ALA A 74 0.07 -4.45 6.53
C ALA A 74 -1.38 -4.77 6.17
N ASP A 75 -1.67 -5.99 5.74
CA ASP A 75 -3.04 -6.42 5.39
C ASP A 75 -4.02 -6.32 6.56
N TYR A 76 -3.56 -6.61 7.77
CA TYR A 76 -4.38 -6.47 8.96
C TYR A 76 -4.80 -5.01 9.18
N LEU A 77 -3.85 -4.08 9.10
CA LEU A 77 -4.12 -2.65 9.23
C LEU A 77 -5.04 -2.14 8.13
N VAL A 78 -4.82 -2.58 6.89
CA VAL A 78 -5.68 -2.24 5.74
C VAL A 78 -7.12 -2.67 6.02
N ASN A 79 -7.34 -3.88 6.49
CA ASN A 79 -8.68 -4.39 6.82
C ASN A 79 -9.34 -3.63 7.96
N VAL A 80 -8.59 -3.25 8.99
CA VAL A 80 -9.09 -2.42 10.08
C VAL A 80 -9.55 -1.06 9.56
N LEU A 81 -8.72 -0.36 8.80
CA LEU A 81 -9.05 0.97 8.26
C LEU A 81 -10.21 0.92 7.25
N ALA A 82 -10.27 -0.09 6.42
CA ALA A 82 -11.36 -0.28 5.46
C ALA A 82 -12.68 -0.79 6.09
N GLY A 83 -12.66 -1.19 7.36
CA GLY A 83 -13.82 -1.73 8.05
C GLY A 83 -14.18 -3.16 7.65
N LYS A 84 -13.21 -3.93 7.15
CA LYS A 84 -13.40 -5.33 6.80
C LYS A 84 -13.13 -6.22 8.01
N THR A 85 -14.16 -6.90 8.49
CA THR A 85 -14.05 -7.78 9.64
C THR A 85 -13.41 -9.11 9.25
N THR A 86 -12.34 -9.51 9.95
CA THR A 86 -11.73 -10.83 9.86
C THR A 86 -11.81 -11.54 11.21
N ALA A 87 -11.62 -12.87 11.23
CA ALA A 87 -11.57 -13.63 12.47
C ALA A 87 -10.48 -13.11 13.42
N LEU A 88 -9.34 -12.73 12.88
CA LEU A 88 -8.22 -12.18 13.65
C LEU A 88 -8.55 -10.81 14.26
N ILE A 89 -9.21 -9.94 13.52
CA ILE A 89 -9.66 -8.61 14.01
C ILE A 89 -10.66 -8.77 15.15
N LYS A 90 -11.59 -9.71 15.04
CA LYS A 90 -12.53 -10.04 16.12
C LYS A 90 -11.83 -10.59 17.35
N SER A 91 -10.87 -11.48 17.15
CA SER A 91 -10.09 -12.11 18.23
C SER A 91 -9.35 -11.07 19.08
N TYR A 92 -8.76 -10.05 18.45
CA TYR A 92 -8.08 -8.96 19.15
C TYR A 92 -9.01 -7.80 19.58
N GLY A 93 -10.29 -7.87 19.23
CA GLY A 93 -11.26 -6.84 19.58
C GLY A 93 -11.12 -5.50 18.81
N HIS A 94 -10.28 -5.46 17.78
CA HIS A 94 -10.07 -4.24 16.99
C HIS A 94 -11.25 -3.84 16.12
N ASN A 95 -12.24 -4.73 15.93
CA ASN A 95 -13.53 -4.38 15.34
C ASN A 95 -14.35 -3.37 16.16
N LYS A 96 -13.95 -3.13 17.42
CA LYS A 96 -14.54 -2.12 18.30
C LYS A 96 -13.62 -0.90 18.47
N SER A 97 -12.48 -0.88 17.84
CA SER A 97 -11.55 0.23 17.87
C SER A 97 -12.09 1.44 17.11
N LYS A 98 -11.71 2.66 17.54
CA LYS A 98 -11.97 3.90 16.81
C LYS A 98 -11.43 3.90 15.37
N TRP A 99 -10.44 3.07 15.08
CA TRP A 99 -9.80 2.95 13.78
C TRP A 99 -10.54 2.01 12.83
N PHE A 100 -11.43 1.16 13.36
CA PHE A 100 -12.19 0.24 12.54
C PHE A 100 -13.18 1.00 11.63
N GLY A 101 -12.96 0.91 10.34
CA GLY A 101 -13.76 1.64 9.36
C GLY A 101 -13.47 3.14 9.30
N ALA A 102 -12.47 3.65 10.02
CA ALA A 102 -12.12 5.06 9.99
C ALA A 102 -11.70 5.55 8.60
N GLY A 103 -11.20 4.66 7.77
CA GLY A 103 -10.84 4.90 6.38
C GLY A 103 -11.74 4.18 5.37
N ALA A 104 -12.97 3.85 5.72
CA ALA A 104 -13.91 3.11 4.86
C ALA A 104 -14.33 3.88 3.59
N GLU A 105 -14.06 5.17 3.52
CA GLU A 105 -14.23 6.00 2.31
C GLU A 105 -13.27 5.60 1.17
N HIS A 106 -12.18 4.94 1.51
CA HIS A 106 -11.19 4.42 0.58
C HIS A 106 -11.17 2.89 0.61
N ASP A 107 -10.83 2.29 -0.52
CA ASP A 107 -10.73 0.84 -0.66
C ASP A 107 -9.40 0.28 -0.12
N ALA A 108 -9.28 -1.04 -0.12
CA ALA A 108 -8.07 -1.71 0.33
C ALA A 108 -6.83 -1.39 -0.54
N ARG A 109 -7.02 -1.13 -1.84
CA ARG A 109 -5.93 -0.75 -2.75
C ARG A 109 -5.34 0.60 -2.39
N PHE A 110 -6.19 1.56 -2.08
CA PHE A 110 -5.74 2.88 -1.63
C PHE A 110 -4.90 2.77 -0.35
N TRP A 111 -5.37 2.05 0.65
CA TRP A 111 -4.63 1.86 1.90
C TRP A 111 -3.35 1.07 1.70
N GLY A 112 -3.34 0.08 0.83
CA GLY A 112 -2.13 -0.64 0.43
C GLY A 112 -1.09 0.28 -0.20
N ALA A 113 -1.50 1.19 -1.09
CA ALA A 113 -0.63 2.19 -1.69
C ALA A 113 -0.09 3.19 -0.66
N VAL A 114 -0.90 3.63 0.28
CA VAL A 114 -0.50 4.52 1.39
C VAL A 114 0.58 3.86 2.26
N LEU A 115 0.40 2.61 2.66
CA LEU A 115 1.38 1.88 3.47
C LEU A 115 2.68 1.60 2.70
N ARG A 116 2.58 1.30 1.41
CA ARG A 116 3.78 1.17 0.55
C ARG A 116 4.55 2.48 0.47
N GLN A 117 3.87 3.59 0.31
CA GLN A 117 4.50 4.91 0.29
C GLN A 117 5.15 5.23 1.65
N ALA A 118 4.52 4.86 2.75
CA ALA A 118 5.10 5.01 4.09
C ALA A 118 6.40 4.20 4.25
N LEU A 119 6.46 2.98 3.70
CA LEU A 119 7.69 2.17 3.66
C LEU A 119 8.79 2.83 2.82
N ILE A 120 8.45 3.34 1.64
CA ILE A 120 9.40 4.01 0.75
C ILE A 120 9.96 5.29 1.38
N LEU A 121 9.12 6.06 2.07
CA LEU A 121 9.54 7.26 2.80
C LEU A 121 10.30 6.94 4.09
N GLY A 122 10.36 5.68 4.49
CA GLY A 122 11.03 5.25 5.72
C GLY A 122 10.30 5.65 7.00
N LEU A 123 8.98 5.84 6.94
CA LEU A 123 8.14 6.19 8.10
C LEU A 123 7.72 4.98 8.92
N ILE A 124 7.68 3.81 8.29
CA ILE A 124 7.41 2.53 8.92
C ILE A 124 8.50 1.53 8.56
N ASP A 125 8.72 0.58 9.44
CA ASP A 125 9.62 -0.54 9.24
C ASP A 125 8.83 -1.82 9.02
N LYS A 126 9.31 -2.69 8.12
CA LYS A 126 8.76 -4.01 7.87
C LYS A 126 9.79 -5.07 8.26
N ASN A 127 9.46 -5.86 9.24
CA ASN A 127 10.33 -6.93 9.70
C ASN A 127 10.07 -8.23 8.91
N ILE A 128 10.88 -8.48 7.88
CA ILE A 128 10.76 -9.66 7.02
C ILE A 128 11.06 -10.95 7.80
N GLU A 129 11.97 -10.91 8.76
CA GLU A 129 12.32 -12.07 9.59
C GLU A 129 11.20 -12.47 10.55
N ASN A 130 10.39 -11.52 10.98
CA ASN A 130 9.21 -11.71 11.81
C ASN A 130 7.92 -11.62 10.99
N TYR A 131 7.82 -12.39 9.92
CA TYR A 131 6.60 -12.57 9.11
C TYR A 131 6.04 -11.30 8.44
N GLY A 132 6.88 -10.27 8.25
CA GLY A 132 6.45 -9.03 7.61
C GLY A 132 5.62 -8.12 8.52
N LEU A 133 5.82 -8.20 9.82
CA LEU A 133 5.20 -7.28 10.78
C LEU A 133 5.68 -5.84 10.53
N ILE A 134 4.76 -4.89 10.61
CA ILE A 134 5.04 -3.47 10.41
C ILE A 134 4.99 -2.70 11.72
N SER A 135 5.79 -1.67 11.83
CA SER A 135 5.86 -0.78 12.99
C SER A 135 6.17 0.65 12.59
N VAL A 136 5.68 1.61 13.36
CA VAL A 136 6.06 3.03 13.19
C VAL A 136 7.45 3.23 13.78
N ASN A 137 8.34 3.86 13.02
CA ASN A 137 9.67 4.25 13.49
C ASN A 137 9.72 5.71 13.97
N LYS A 138 10.89 6.17 14.40
CA LYS A 138 11.07 7.56 14.89
C LYS A 138 10.69 8.61 13.85
N LYS A 139 10.98 8.36 12.60
CA LYS A 139 10.64 9.25 11.48
C LYS A 139 9.13 9.32 11.26
N GLY A 140 8.43 8.19 11.37
CA GLY A 140 6.97 8.11 11.34
C GLY A 140 6.32 8.83 12.52
N GLU A 141 6.86 8.68 13.71
CA GLU A 141 6.41 9.42 14.91
C GLU A 141 6.54 10.93 14.71
N GLY A 142 7.61 11.40 14.09
CA GLY A 142 7.82 12.81 13.76
C GLY A 142 6.89 13.34 12.66
N TYR A 143 6.40 12.47 11.78
CA TYR A 143 5.44 12.84 10.73
C TYR A 143 4.06 13.19 11.27
N ILE A 144 3.60 12.48 12.29
CA ILE A 144 2.23 12.63 12.83
C ILE A 144 1.90 14.06 13.25
N PRO A 145 2.73 14.76 14.05
CA PRO A 145 2.44 16.14 14.47
C PRO A 145 2.66 17.17 13.36
N LEU A 146 3.54 16.90 12.40
CA LEU A 146 3.92 17.81 11.32
C LEU A 146 3.91 17.10 9.95
N PRO A 147 2.73 16.70 9.45
CA PRO A 147 2.65 15.97 8.20
C PRO A 147 3.00 16.86 7.00
N PHE A 148 3.96 16.41 6.19
CA PHE A 148 4.26 17.03 4.92
C PHE A 148 3.41 16.44 3.78
N PRO A 149 3.23 17.15 2.65
CA PRO A 149 2.44 16.66 1.52
C PRO A 149 3.01 15.36 0.94
N VAL A 150 2.15 14.37 0.78
CA VAL A 150 2.47 13.08 0.15
C VAL A 150 1.37 12.75 -0.84
N THR A 151 1.76 12.28 -2.00
CA THR A 151 0.85 11.76 -3.03
C THR A 151 1.12 10.29 -3.26
N VAL A 152 0.08 9.52 -3.55
CA VAL A 152 0.16 8.11 -3.92
C VAL A 152 -0.49 7.88 -5.28
N THR A 153 0.01 6.91 -6.01
CA THR A 153 -0.64 6.37 -7.20
C THR A 153 -1.33 5.07 -6.84
N LEU A 154 -2.56 4.89 -7.33
CA LEU A 154 -3.29 3.63 -7.11
C LEU A 154 -2.65 2.51 -7.93
N ASP A 155 -2.64 1.32 -7.36
CA ASP A 155 -2.16 0.13 -8.04
C ASP A 155 -3.06 -0.24 -9.23
N HIS A 156 -2.50 -0.95 -10.20
CA HIS A 156 -3.27 -1.51 -11.31
C HIS A 156 -4.26 -2.56 -10.81
N ASP A 157 -5.46 -2.54 -11.36
CA ASP A 157 -6.44 -3.61 -11.22
C ASP A 157 -6.57 -4.34 -12.55
N TYR A 158 -5.77 -5.37 -12.71
CA TYR A 158 -5.76 -6.16 -13.94
C TYR A 158 -7.07 -6.91 -14.16
N ASP A 159 -7.81 -7.25 -13.11
CA ASP A 159 -9.11 -7.91 -13.22
C ASP A 159 -10.18 -6.99 -13.80
N GLU A 160 -10.13 -5.69 -13.47
CA GLU A 160 -11.02 -4.69 -14.05
C GLU A 160 -10.60 -4.34 -15.49
N GLU A 161 -9.29 -4.20 -15.73
CA GLU A 161 -8.74 -3.90 -17.06
C GLU A 161 -9.07 -5.02 -18.07
N GLU A 162 -9.02 -6.30 -17.67
CA GLU A 162 -9.45 -7.44 -18.51
C GLU A 162 -10.95 -7.37 -18.83
N LYS A 163 -11.80 -7.10 -17.85
CA LYS A 163 -13.26 -6.98 -18.07
C LYS A 163 -13.62 -5.82 -18.99
N GLU A 164 -12.94 -4.68 -18.85
CA GLU A 164 -13.13 -3.55 -19.77
C GLU A 164 -12.68 -3.89 -21.19
N SER A 165 -11.55 -4.58 -21.36
CA SER A 165 -11.05 -5.00 -22.67
C SER A 165 -11.98 -6.01 -23.35
N GLU A 166 -12.52 -6.97 -22.60
CA GLU A 166 -13.51 -7.93 -23.10
C GLU A 166 -14.83 -7.26 -23.51
N SER A 167 -15.29 -6.27 -22.72
CA SER A 167 -16.51 -5.53 -23.03
C SER A 167 -16.37 -4.67 -24.29
N VAL A 168 -15.23 -4.06 -24.51
CA VAL A 168 -14.93 -3.28 -25.72
C VAL A 168 -14.83 -4.19 -26.94
N ALA A 169 -14.20 -5.37 -26.80
CA ALA A 169 -14.10 -6.36 -27.87
C ALA A 169 -15.48 -6.93 -28.26
N ALA A 170 -16.38 -7.12 -27.30
CA ALA A 170 -17.74 -7.58 -27.55
C ALA A 170 -18.59 -6.52 -28.26
N MET A 171 -18.38 -5.24 -28.00
CA MET A 171 -19.09 -4.15 -28.71
C MET A 171 -18.58 -3.92 -30.13
N GLY A 172 -17.34 -4.31 -30.42
CA GLY A 172 -16.73 -4.17 -31.76
C GLY A 172 -17.14 -5.22 -32.80
N GLN A 173 -17.83 -6.28 -32.39
CA GLN A 173 -18.28 -7.38 -33.30
C GLN A 173 -19.76 -7.26 -33.76
N GLY A 174 -20.44 -6.19 -33.41
CA GLY A 174 -21.84 -5.94 -33.76
C GLY A 174 -22.02 -4.88 -34.84
N GLY A 175 -21.21 -4.96 -35.90
CA GLY A 175 -21.36 -4.10 -37.07
C GLY A 175 -21.24 -4.82 -38.36
#